data_ac28536a084be55a2885a2f08df5c7ac
#
_entry.id   ac28536a084be55a2885a2f08df5c7ac
#
_cell.length_a   1.000
_cell.length_b   1.000
_cell.length_c   1.000
_cell.angle_alpha   90.00
_cell.angle_beta   90.00
_cell.angle_gamma   90.00
#
_symmetry.space_group_name_H-M   'P 1'
#
loop_
_entity.id
_entity.type
_entity.pdbx_description
1 polymer ?
#
loop_
_entity_poly.entity_id
_entity_poly.type
_entity_poly.pdbx_seq_one_letter_code
_entity_poly.pdbx_strand_id
1 'polypeptide(L)'
;LDGPWYYREGFSPANVTGAPSWVRAAVTLDAGWQLFNYPDQPPLTGKAPFVWLTTVIPAKNYQSPILFFTTTEQSFRVYLDTTMIYRYGSLTPQRFSYGSAWHMLPLPSWCGGHRLTFEMYSTYPHRLGQFDRMALDESDAQLTRLLKEDIPYLTALPVNIVMFIFLLVYVLKRRIRDRLYVFVMLFFLLFSVWLVGTS
;
A
#
# COMPACT_ATOMS: atom_id res chain seq x y z
N LEU A 1 6.54 -11.14 -4.34
CA LEU A 1 6.60 -12.11 -3.23
C LEU A 1 5.71 -13.31 -3.57
N ASP A 2 6.25 -14.25 -4.36
CA ASP A 2 5.49 -15.36 -4.96
C ASP A 2 5.50 -16.64 -4.08
N GLY A 3 5.99 -16.54 -2.87
CA GLY A 3 6.03 -17.66 -1.91
C GLY A 3 4.67 -17.90 -1.24
N PRO A 4 4.55 -18.99 -0.46
CA PRO A 4 3.35 -19.26 0.31
C PRO A 4 3.13 -18.18 1.36
N TRP A 5 1.88 -17.73 1.48
CA TRP A 5 1.46 -16.84 2.53
C TRP A 5 0.64 -17.57 3.57
N TYR A 6 0.89 -17.24 4.83
CA TYR A 6 0.14 -17.79 5.96
C TYR A 6 -0.51 -16.65 6.72
N TYR A 7 -1.70 -16.92 7.26
CA TYR A 7 -2.39 -15.99 8.13
C TYR A 7 -2.84 -16.63 9.43
N ARG A 8 -3.05 -15.80 10.43
CA ARG A 8 -3.64 -16.18 11.71
C ARG A 8 -4.42 -15.02 12.27
N GLU A 9 -5.69 -15.25 12.68
CA GLU A 9 -6.53 -14.23 13.30
C GLU A 9 -6.28 -14.11 14.80
N GLY A 10 -6.43 -12.89 15.33
CA GLY A 10 -6.45 -12.61 16.75
C GLY A 10 -5.20 -11.94 17.29
N PHE A 11 -5.15 -11.86 18.60
CA PHE A 11 -4.03 -11.26 19.34
C PHE A 11 -2.92 -12.28 19.55
N SER A 12 -1.68 -11.86 19.29
CA SER A 12 -0.53 -12.64 19.71
C SER A 12 -0.30 -12.45 21.20
N PRO A 13 -0.12 -13.52 21.99
CA PRO A 13 0.32 -13.37 23.36
C PRO A 13 1.69 -12.65 23.42
N ALA A 14 1.86 -11.77 24.40
CA ALA A 14 3.17 -11.19 24.67
C ALA A 14 4.10 -12.22 25.31
N ASN A 15 5.36 -12.20 24.93
CA ASN A 15 6.40 -12.98 25.61
C ASN A 15 6.89 -12.21 26.86
N VAL A 16 7.84 -12.81 27.60
CA VAL A 16 8.43 -12.19 28.81
C VAL A 16 9.11 -10.85 28.55
N THR A 17 9.45 -10.51 27.32
CA THR A 17 10.03 -9.21 26.91
C THR A 17 8.98 -8.25 26.36
N GLY A 18 7.68 -8.61 26.38
CA GLY A 18 6.57 -7.81 25.83
C GLY A 18 6.43 -7.87 24.31
N ALA A 19 7.29 -8.64 23.61
CA ALA A 19 7.17 -8.83 22.16
C ALA A 19 6.11 -9.88 21.83
N PRO A 20 5.44 -9.80 20.65
CA PRO A 20 4.47 -10.79 20.24
C PRO A 20 5.11 -12.18 20.07
N SER A 21 4.53 -13.21 20.68
CA SER A 21 5.10 -14.56 20.61
C SER A 21 5.04 -15.18 19.21
N TRP A 22 4.03 -14.81 18.41
CA TRP A 22 3.84 -15.37 17.06
C TRP A 22 4.94 -14.97 16.07
N VAL A 23 5.67 -13.90 16.34
CA VAL A 23 6.83 -13.50 15.53
C VAL A 23 7.97 -14.55 15.63
N ARG A 24 8.07 -15.23 16.80
CA ARG A 24 9.11 -16.25 17.04
C ARG A 24 8.62 -17.68 16.79
N ALA A 25 7.31 -17.90 16.87
CA ALA A 25 6.74 -19.22 16.71
C ALA A 25 6.98 -19.79 15.31
N ALA A 26 7.12 -21.11 15.22
CA ALA A 26 7.11 -21.76 13.92
C ALA A 26 5.78 -21.53 13.20
N VAL A 27 5.85 -21.31 11.90
CA VAL A 27 4.66 -21.16 11.05
C VAL A 27 4.25 -22.55 10.58
N THR A 28 3.37 -23.17 11.35
CA THR A 28 2.83 -24.50 11.05
C THR A 28 1.31 -24.48 11.18
N LEU A 29 0.63 -25.36 10.48
CA LEU A 29 -0.83 -25.50 10.57
C LEU A 29 -1.26 -25.88 12.00
N ASP A 30 -0.49 -26.73 12.69
CA ASP A 30 -0.74 -27.13 14.08
C ASP A 30 -0.65 -25.94 15.07
N ALA A 31 0.16 -24.94 14.72
CA ALA A 31 0.25 -23.70 15.50
C ALA A 31 -0.89 -22.70 15.18
N GLY A 32 -1.88 -23.10 14.40
CA GLY A 32 -3.04 -22.29 14.05
C GLY A 32 -2.81 -21.29 12.92
N TRP A 33 -1.71 -21.43 12.17
CA TRP A 33 -1.52 -20.72 10.92
C TRP A 33 -2.26 -21.43 9.80
N GLN A 34 -2.82 -20.64 8.86
CA GLN A 34 -3.55 -21.16 7.70
C GLN A 34 -2.92 -20.60 6.43
N LEU A 35 -2.88 -21.42 5.38
CA LEU A 35 -2.37 -21.02 4.07
C LEU A 35 -3.43 -20.23 3.31
N PHE A 36 -3.03 -19.20 2.58
CA PHE A 36 -3.87 -18.51 1.61
C PHE A 36 -3.05 -18.09 0.39
N ASN A 37 -3.74 -17.81 -0.70
CA ASN A 37 -3.11 -17.41 -1.96
C ASN A 37 -3.09 -15.89 -2.07
N TYR A 38 -1.92 -15.28 -1.90
CA TYR A 38 -1.73 -13.89 -2.26
C TYR A 38 -1.81 -13.74 -3.80
N PRO A 39 -2.48 -12.73 -4.39
CA PRO A 39 -2.97 -11.49 -3.75
C PRO A 39 -4.39 -11.53 -3.17
N ASP A 40 -5.02 -12.69 -3.10
CA ASP A 40 -6.36 -12.78 -2.50
C ASP A 40 -6.33 -12.33 -1.04
N GLN A 41 -7.47 -11.88 -0.55
CA GLN A 41 -7.63 -11.59 0.87
C GLN A 41 -7.68 -12.91 1.67
N PRO A 42 -7.02 -13.00 2.85
CA PRO A 42 -7.16 -14.17 3.69
C PRO A 42 -8.64 -14.37 4.09
N PRO A 43 -9.14 -15.63 4.13
CA PRO A 43 -10.55 -15.94 4.45
C PRO A 43 -10.79 -15.78 5.95
N LEU A 44 -10.91 -14.53 6.42
CA LEU A 44 -11.06 -14.19 7.82
C LEU A 44 -12.47 -14.51 8.32
N THR A 45 -12.55 -14.93 9.59
CA THR A 45 -13.84 -15.17 10.26
C THR A 45 -14.52 -13.87 10.70
N GLY A 46 -13.78 -12.77 10.73
CA GLY A 46 -14.24 -11.44 11.18
C GLY A 46 -14.48 -11.33 12.69
N LYS A 47 -14.03 -12.32 13.45
CA LYS A 47 -14.21 -12.35 14.93
C LYS A 47 -13.20 -11.48 15.67
N ALA A 48 -12.07 -11.20 15.05
CA ALA A 48 -11.01 -10.40 15.66
C ALA A 48 -10.64 -9.23 14.73
N PRO A 49 -10.34 -8.03 15.29
CA PRO A 49 -9.89 -6.88 14.51
C PRO A 49 -8.40 -6.96 14.14
N PHE A 50 -7.75 -8.11 14.39
CA PHE A 50 -6.33 -8.35 14.13
C PHE A 50 -6.16 -9.55 13.23
N VAL A 51 -5.19 -9.43 12.30
CA VAL A 51 -4.66 -10.55 11.52
C VAL A 51 -3.16 -10.46 11.46
N TRP A 52 -2.54 -11.61 11.50
CA TRP A 52 -1.12 -11.79 11.27
C TRP A 52 -0.94 -12.45 9.91
N LEU A 53 -0.11 -11.83 9.08
CA LEU A 53 0.26 -12.37 7.77
C LEU A 53 1.76 -12.62 7.75
N THR A 54 2.18 -13.73 7.19
CA THR A 54 3.61 -14.04 7.12
C THR A 54 3.95 -14.78 5.83
N THR A 55 5.15 -14.47 5.31
CA THR A 55 5.75 -15.15 4.17
C THR A 55 7.27 -15.16 4.33
N VAL A 56 7.95 -15.92 3.48
CA VAL A 56 9.41 -15.92 3.40
C VAL A 56 9.83 -15.12 2.17
N ILE A 57 10.75 -14.20 2.36
CA ILE A 57 11.33 -13.42 1.27
C ILE A 57 12.11 -14.37 0.35
N PRO A 58 11.98 -14.28 -0.98
CA PRO A 58 12.74 -15.14 -1.90
C PRO A 58 14.24 -15.10 -1.62
N ALA A 59 14.85 -16.28 -1.55
CA ALA A 59 16.27 -16.42 -1.26
C ALA A 59 17.12 -16.02 -2.47
N LYS A 60 17.37 -14.73 -2.62
CA LYS A 60 18.30 -14.15 -3.62
C LYS A 60 19.17 -13.09 -2.96
N ASN A 61 20.26 -12.74 -3.62
CA ASN A 61 21.11 -11.63 -3.20
C ASN A 61 20.46 -10.30 -3.59
N TYR A 62 20.21 -9.48 -2.59
CA TYR A 62 19.71 -8.11 -2.76
C TYR A 62 20.84 -7.12 -2.47
N GLN A 63 20.82 -5.97 -3.17
CA GLN A 63 21.76 -4.88 -2.88
C GLN A 63 21.06 -3.78 -2.08
N SER A 64 19.95 -3.27 -2.59
CA SER A 64 19.15 -2.20 -1.97
C SER A 64 17.66 -2.51 -2.09
N PRO A 65 17.18 -3.59 -1.45
CA PRO A 65 15.80 -4.03 -1.62
C PRO A 65 14.83 -3.06 -0.98
N ILE A 66 13.77 -2.73 -1.70
CA ILE A 66 12.63 -1.97 -1.20
C ILE A 66 11.37 -2.80 -1.34
N LEU A 67 10.68 -2.98 -0.23
CA LEU A 67 9.32 -3.51 -0.21
C LEU A 67 8.35 -2.35 -0.39
N PHE A 68 7.70 -2.30 -1.54
CA PHE A 68 6.60 -1.39 -1.81
C PHE A 68 5.28 -2.12 -1.58
N PHE A 69 4.35 -1.47 -0.88
CA PHE A 69 2.98 -1.96 -0.76
C PHE A 69 2.02 -0.83 -0.44
N THR A 70 0.75 -1.05 -0.76
CA THR A 70 -0.33 -0.11 -0.47
C THR A 70 -1.36 -0.77 0.43
N THR A 71 -1.87 0.00 1.39
CA THR A 71 -2.92 -0.44 2.31
C THR A 71 -4.02 0.59 2.38
N THR A 72 -5.24 0.13 2.64
CA THR A 72 -6.40 0.99 2.82
C THR A 72 -7.04 0.71 4.18
N GLU A 73 -7.20 1.78 4.98
CA GLU A 73 -7.91 1.75 6.28
C GLU A 73 -7.37 0.74 7.29
N GLN A 74 -6.06 0.54 7.28
CA GLN A 74 -5.38 -0.39 8.17
C GLN A 74 -4.20 0.28 8.88
N SER A 75 -3.90 -0.17 10.09
CA SER A 75 -2.65 0.08 10.78
C SER A 75 -1.90 -1.23 11.00
N PHE A 76 -0.57 -1.17 11.04
CA PHE A 76 0.20 -2.40 11.11
C PHE A 76 1.62 -2.20 11.63
N ARG A 77 2.22 -3.32 12.03
CA ARG A 77 3.65 -3.45 12.30
C ARG A 77 4.23 -4.49 11.36
N VAL A 78 5.47 -4.27 10.93
CA VAL A 78 6.22 -5.20 10.09
C VAL A 78 7.43 -5.71 10.85
N TYR A 79 7.61 -7.01 10.80
CA TYR A 79 8.74 -7.69 11.44
C TYR A 79 9.54 -8.43 10.37
N LEU A 80 10.86 -8.30 10.46
CA LEU A 80 11.80 -9.18 9.76
C LEU A 80 12.34 -10.15 10.79
N ASP A 81 12.03 -11.43 10.63
CA ASP A 81 12.17 -12.46 11.66
C ASP A 81 11.51 -12.02 12.97
N THR A 82 12.31 -11.70 13.99
CA THR A 82 11.83 -11.29 15.31
C THR A 82 11.97 -9.79 15.57
N THR A 83 12.52 -9.04 14.63
CA THR A 83 12.81 -7.62 14.79
C THR A 83 11.72 -6.78 14.11
N MET A 84 11.09 -5.87 14.85
CA MET A 84 10.17 -4.91 14.26
C MET A 84 10.98 -3.88 13.46
N ILE A 85 10.71 -3.81 12.15
CA ILE A 85 11.41 -2.94 11.21
C ILE A 85 10.56 -1.75 10.77
N TYR A 86 9.22 -1.83 10.93
CA TYR A 86 8.34 -0.74 10.52
C TYR A 86 7.05 -0.72 11.33
N ARG A 87 6.48 0.47 11.50
CA ARG A 87 5.17 0.67 12.13
C ARG A 87 4.42 1.78 11.40
N TYR A 88 3.15 1.53 11.11
CA TYR A 88 2.22 2.53 10.59
C TYR A 88 0.96 2.58 11.44
N GLY A 89 0.63 3.76 11.91
CA GLY A 89 -0.54 3.99 12.72
C GLY A 89 -0.52 3.36 14.12
N SER A 90 -1.69 3.26 14.72
CA SER A 90 -1.91 2.66 16.04
C SER A 90 -2.74 1.39 15.91
N LEU A 91 -2.34 0.34 16.61
CA LEU A 91 -3.08 -0.93 16.68
C LEU A 91 -4.23 -0.89 17.72
N THR A 92 -4.74 0.28 18.05
CA THR A 92 -5.89 0.48 18.93
C THR A 92 -7.01 1.16 18.15
N PRO A 93 -8.28 1.00 18.56
CA PRO A 93 -9.39 1.68 17.92
C PRO A 93 -9.16 3.19 17.85
N GLN A 94 -9.30 3.73 16.65
CA GLN A 94 -9.15 5.16 16.36
C GLN A 94 -10.48 5.73 15.86
N ARG A 95 -10.72 7.02 16.13
CA ARG A 95 -11.90 7.73 15.60
C ARG A 95 -11.81 8.03 14.11
N PHE A 96 -10.60 8.03 13.56
CA PHE A 96 -10.35 8.37 12.17
C PHE A 96 -9.76 7.17 11.43
N SER A 97 -10.19 7.00 10.18
CA SER A 97 -9.58 6.07 9.25
C SER A 97 -8.20 6.57 8.82
N TYR A 98 -7.28 5.64 8.57
CA TYR A 98 -5.96 5.97 8.03
C TYR A 98 -6.00 6.24 6.51
N GLY A 99 -7.15 6.04 5.85
CA GLY A 99 -7.28 6.18 4.41
C GLY A 99 -6.41 5.18 3.63
N SER A 100 -6.11 5.52 2.38
CA SER A 100 -5.16 4.77 1.57
C SER A 100 -3.76 5.35 1.72
N ALA A 101 -2.77 4.49 1.89
CA ALA A 101 -1.38 4.89 2.07
C ALA A 101 -0.42 4.01 1.26
N TRP A 102 0.62 4.64 0.73
CA TRP A 102 1.76 4.00 0.08
C TRP A 102 2.88 3.82 1.10
N HIS A 103 3.49 2.65 1.08
CA HIS A 103 4.59 2.32 1.97
C HIS A 103 5.78 1.87 1.15
N MET A 104 6.93 2.51 1.39
CA MET A 104 8.21 2.13 0.82
C MET A 104 9.13 1.77 1.98
N LEU A 105 9.35 0.49 2.18
CA LEU A 105 10.12 -0.04 3.29
C LEU A 105 11.47 -0.55 2.80
N PRO A 106 12.57 0.18 3.06
CA PRO A 106 13.90 -0.34 2.80
C PRO A 106 14.16 -1.58 3.66
N LEU A 107 14.61 -2.66 3.04
CA LEU A 107 15.00 -3.87 3.72
C LEU A 107 16.53 -4.01 3.72
N PRO A 108 17.11 -4.71 4.69
CA PRO A 108 18.53 -5.00 4.66
C PRO A 108 18.88 -5.94 3.49
N SER A 109 20.08 -5.80 2.94
CA SER A 109 20.56 -6.60 1.81
C SER A 109 20.53 -8.12 2.07
N TRP A 110 20.65 -8.51 3.33
CA TRP A 110 20.60 -9.91 3.78
C TRP A 110 19.18 -10.46 3.98
N CYS A 111 18.12 -9.72 3.61
CA CYS A 111 16.72 -10.11 3.85
C CYS A 111 16.26 -11.37 3.10
N GLY A 112 16.98 -11.79 2.06
CA GLY A 112 16.66 -13.00 1.30
C GLY A 112 16.63 -14.27 2.16
N GLY A 113 15.56 -15.05 2.06
CA GLY A 113 15.34 -16.24 2.87
C GLY A 113 14.80 -15.98 4.28
N HIS A 114 14.71 -14.72 4.70
CA HIS A 114 14.19 -14.34 6.01
C HIS A 114 12.66 -14.20 6.01
N ARG A 115 12.07 -14.35 7.18
CA ARG A 115 10.62 -14.29 7.36
C ARG A 115 10.14 -12.84 7.51
N LEU A 116 9.19 -12.46 6.68
CA LEU A 116 8.48 -11.19 6.76
C LEU A 116 7.11 -11.42 7.39
N THR A 117 6.80 -10.68 8.45
CA THR A 117 5.54 -10.83 9.19
C THR A 117 4.88 -9.48 9.38
N PHE A 118 3.58 -9.40 9.10
CA PHE A 118 2.73 -8.24 9.32
C PHE A 118 1.76 -8.52 10.46
N GLU A 119 1.72 -7.65 11.45
CA GLU A 119 0.66 -7.58 12.46
C GLU A 119 -0.27 -6.45 12.05
N MET A 120 -1.47 -6.76 11.60
CA MET A 120 -2.40 -5.80 11.01
C MET A 120 -3.64 -5.64 11.87
N TYR A 121 -4.13 -4.41 11.93
CA TYR A 121 -5.36 -4.02 12.62
C TYR A 121 -6.22 -3.17 11.69
N SER A 122 -7.52 -3.44 11.67
CA SER A 122 -8.52 -2.57 11.04
C SER A 122 -9.83 -2.60 11.82
N THR A 123 -10.52 -1.46 11.85
CA THR A 123 -11.92 -1.38 12.31
C THR A 123 -12.89 -1.88 11.24
N TYR A 124 -12.40 -2.10 10.02
CA TYR A 124 -13.18 -2.58 8.87
C TYR A 124 -12.76 -4.02 8.52
N PRO A 125 -13.53 -5.03 8.93
CA PRO A 125 -13.15 -6.44 8.73
C PRO A 125 -12.89 -6.81 7.26
N HIS A 126 -13.60 -6.17 6.32
CA HIS A 126 -13.46 -6.41 4.89
C HIS A 126 -12.17 -5.83 4.28
N ARG A 127 -11.43 -5.00 5.03
CA ARG A 127 -10.12 -4.46 4.61
C ARG A 127 -8.95 -5.14 5.30
N LEU A 128 -9.24 -5.83 6.39
CA LEU A 128 -8.22 -6.44 7.22
C LEU A 128 -7.41 -7.50 6.45
N GLY A 129 -6.08 -7.35 6.43
CA GLY A 129 -5.18 -8.27 5.76
C GLY A 129 -5.11 -8.12 4.24
N GLN A 130 -5.72 -7.09 3.67
CA GLN A 130 -5.68 -6.81 2.24
C GLN A 130 -4.53 -5.85 1.91
N PHE A 131 -3.73 -6.19 0.92
CA PHE A 131 -2.80 -5.29 0.25
C PHE A 131 -3.32 -5.01 -1.15
N ASP A 132 -3.45 -3.74 -1.52
CA ASP A 132 -3.91 -3.39 -2.88
C ASP A 132 -2.79 -3.66 -3.91
N ARG A 133 -1.55 -3.43 -3.51
CA ARG A 133 -0.34 -3.76 -4.29
C ARG A 133 0.77 -4.17 -3.34
N MET A 134 1.64 -5.07 -3.77
CA MET A 134 2.89 -5.39 -3.07
C MET A 134 3.95 -5.82 -4.08
N ALA A 135 5.12 -5.24 -3.97
CA ALA A 135 6.28 -5.62 -4.78
C ALA A 135 7.57 -5.51 -3.96
N LEU A 136 8.46 -6.45 -4.15
CA LEU A 136 9.81 -6.40 -3.60
C LEU A 136 10.80 -6.38 -4.75
N ASP A 137 11.48 -5.26 -4.90
CA ASP A 137 12.45 -5.02 -5.95
C ASP A 137 13.66 -4.24 -5.42
N GLU A 138 14.71 -4.16 -6.23
CA GLU A 138 15.81 -3.23 -6.00
C GLU A 138 15.31 -1.77 -6.13
N SER A 139 15.91 -0.87 -5.38
CA SER A 139 15.55 0.55 -5.32
C SER A 139 15.37 1.19 -6.70
N ASP A 140 16.32 0.96 -7.59
CA ASP A 140 16.31 1.55 -8.94
C ASP A 140 15.19 0.99 -9.81
N ALA A 141 14.93 -0.31 -9.71
CA ALA A 141 13.84 -0.96 -10.44
C ALA A 141 12.48 -0.49 -9.94
N GLN A 142 12.33 -0.35 -8.62
CA GLN A 142 11.10 0.14 -8.01
C GLN A 142 10.80 1.59 -8.40
N LEU A 143 11.81 2.47 -8.34
CA LEU A 143 11.67 3.87 -8.76
C LEU A 143 11.30 3.98 -10.25
N THR A 144 11.99 3.20 -11.09
CA THR A 144 11.70 3.16 -12.54
C THR A 144 10.28 2.68 -12.82
N ARG A 145 9.79 1.71 -12.07
CA ARG A 145 8.42 1.19 -12.21
C ARG A 145 7.39 2.25 -11.82
N LEU A 146 7.55 2.89 -10.66
CA LEU A 146 6.66 3.97 -10.21
C LEU A 146 6.63 5.12 -11.21
N LEU A 147 7.79 5.57 -11.67
CA LEU A 147 7.87 6.62 -12.69
C LEU A 147 7.14 6.22 -13.98
N LYS A 148 7.28 4.97 -14.44
CA LYS A 148 6.57 4.50 -15.64
C LYS A 148 5.06 4.45 -15.46
N GLU A 149 4.59 4.05 -14.30
CA GLU A 149 3.15 4.03 -13.98
C GLU A 149 2.57 5.45 -13.93
N ASP A 150 3.35 6.44 -13.49
CA ASP A 150 2.91 7.84 -13.34
C ASP A 150 3.16 8.71 -14.60
N ILE A 151 3.98 8.25 -15.57
CA ILE A 151 4.25 9.00 -16.82
C ILE A 151 2.96 9.51 -17.50
N PRO A 152 1.89 8.72 -17.67
CA PRO A 152 0.66 9.20 -18.30
C PRO A 152 0.06 10.41 -17.57
N TYR A 153 0.08 10.40 -16.24
CA TYR A 153 -0.44 11.50 -15.42
C TYR A 153 0.48 12.72 -15.48
N LEU A 154 1.79 12.51 -15.38
CA LEU A 154 2.81 13.57 -15.47
C LEU A 154 2.80 14.29 -16.83
N THR A 155 2.44 13.59 -17.90
CA THR A 155 2.34 14.19 -19.24
C THR A 155 0.96 14.81 -19.49
N ALA A 156 -0.11 14.20 -19.04
CA ALA A 156 -1.47 14.68 -19.25
C ALA A 156 -1.76 15.99 -18.50
N LEU A 157 -1.24 16.15 -17.28
CA LEU A 157 -1.49 17.33 -16.46
C LEU A 157 -1.00 18.65 -17.12
N PRO A 158 0.27 18.80 -17.54
CA PRO A 158 0.72 20.02 -18.19
C PRO A 158 0.00 20.29 -19.51
N VAL A 159 -0.33 19.25 -20.30
CA VAL A 159 -1.10 19.42 -21.54
C VAL A 159 -2.48 20.00 -21.25
N ASN A 160 -3.17 19.49 -20.23
CA ASN A 160 -4.48 20.02 -19.82
C ASN A 160 -4.41 21.47 -19.33
N ILE A 161 -3.38 21.83 -18.55
CA ILE A 161 -3.15 23.19 -18.07
C ILE A 161 -2.93 24.14 -19.25
N VAL A 162 -2.08 23.77 -20.22
CA VAL A 162 -1.82 24.58 -21.42
C VAL A 162 -3.09 24.78 -22.24
N MET A 163 -3.89 23.73 -22.44
CA MET A 163 -5.16 23.80 -23.16
C MET A 163 -6.16 24.71 -22.44
N PHE A 164 -6.25 24.62 -21.12
CA PHE A 164 -7.09 25.50 -20.31
C PHE A 164 -6.67 26.98 -20.48
N ILE A 165 -5.38 27.29 -20.36
CA ILE A 165 -4.86 28.65 -20.51
C ILE A 165 -5.11 29.16 -21.93
N PHE A 166 -4.86 28.34 -22.95
CA PHE A 166 -5.10 28.70 -24.33
C PHE A 166 -6.59 29.07 -24.58
N LEU A 167 -7.51 28.24 -24.12
CA LEU A 167 -8.95 28.49 -24.25
C LEU A 167 -9.37 29.75 -23.47
N LEU A 168 -8.85 29.95 -22.28
CA LEU A 168 -9.11 31.14 -21.46
C LEU A 168 -8.71 32.41 -22.21
N VAL A 169 -7.48 32.45 -22.72
CA VAL A 169 -6.98 33.60 -23.49
C VAL A 169 -7.80 33.82 -24.75
N TYR A 170 -8.17 32.75 -25.45
CA TYR A 170 -9.01 32.82 -26.64
C TYR A 170 -10.39 33.40 -26.36
N VAL A 171 -11.07 32.92 -25.34
CA VAL A 171 -12.39 33.41 -24.90
C VAL A 171 -12.34 34.90 -24.50
N LEU A 172 -11.33 35.28 -23.72
CA LEU A 172 -11.16 36.67 -23.26
C LEU A 172 -10.87 37.61 -24.43
N LYS A 173 -9.97 37.25 -25.35
CA LYS A 173 -9.63 38.07 -26.54
C LYS A 173 -10.79 38.23 -27.49
N ARG A 174 -11.58 37.18 -27.71
CA ARG A 174 -12.69 37.18 -28.67
C ARG A 174 -14.01 37.62 -28.05
N ARG A 175 -14.06 37.89 -26.74
CA ARG A 175 -15.28 38.19 -25.98
C ARG A 175 -16.44 37.22 -26.27
N ILE A 176 -16.08 35.93 -26.47
CA ILE A 176 -17.07 34.90 -26.77
C ILE A 176 -17.92 34.65 -25.54
N ARG A 177 -19.24 34.76 -25.70
CA ARG A 177 -20.22 34.48 -24.62
C ARG A 177 -20.92 33.14 -24.79
N ASP A 178 -20.40 32.29 -25.66
CA ASP A 178 -20.97 30.97 -25.90
C ASP A 178 -20.69 30.06 -24.68
N ARG A 179 -21.77 29.51 -24.14
CA ARG A 179 -21.73 28.61 -22.97
C ARG A 179 -20.87 27.37 -23.22
N LEU A 180 -20.77 26.90 -24.47
CA LEU A 180 -19.97 25.76 -24.83
C LEU A 180 -18.49 25.90 -24.41
N TYR A 181 -17.89 27.09 -24.69
CA TYR A 181 -16.49 27.33 -24.31
C TYR A 181 -16.28 27.36 -22.80
N VAL A 182 -17.26 27.86 -22.06
CA VAL A 182 -17.24 27.85 -20.60
C VAL A 182 -17.27 26.42 -20.06
N PHE A 183 -18.12 25.55 -20.62
CA PHE A 183 -18.16 24.15 -20.22
C PHE A 183 -16.86 23.41 -20.54
N VAL A 184 -16.27 23.64 -21.72
CA VAL A 184 -14.99 23.02 -22.11
C VAL A 184 -13.86 23.47 -21.18
N MET A 185 -13.78 24.74 -20.84
CA MET A 185 -12.80 25.25 -19.86
C MET A 185 -12.98 24.61 -18.49
N LEU A 186 -14.22 24.51 -18.02
CA LEU A 186 -14.54 23.89 -16.74
C LEU A 186 -14.14 22.40 -16.73
N PHE A 187 -14.38 21.72 -17.86
CA PHE A 187 -13.94 20.32 -18.03
C PHE A 187 -12.45 20.17 -17.88
N PHE A 188 -11.61 20.96 -18.57
CA PHE A 188 -10.16 20.88 -18.45
C PHE A 188 -9.69 21.19 -17.03
N LEU A 189 -10.32 22.17 -16.36
CA LEU A 189 -10.00 22.51 -14.97
C LEU A 189 -10.31 21.34 -14.03
N LEU A 190 -11.54 20.82 -14.10
CA LEU A 190 -11.97 19.71 -13.23
C LEU A 190 -11.18 18.43 -13.50
N PHE A 191 -10.86 18.16 -14.78
CA PHE A 191 -10.06 17.02 -15.15
C PHE A 191 -8.63 17.13 -14.63
N SER A 192 -8.04 18.33 -14.65
CA SER A 192 -6.73 18.57 -14.04
C SER A 192 -6.74 18.35 -12.52
N VAL A 193 -7.78 18.81 -11.83
CA VAL A 193 -7.96 18.57 -10.39
C VAL A 193 -8.12 17.07 -10.09
N TRP A 194 -8.90 16.37 -10.92
CA TRP A 194 -9.08 14.92 -10.79
C TRP A 194 -7.77 14.15 -11.00
N LEU A 195 -6.95 14.52 -12.00
CA LEU A 195 -5.64 13.92 -12.24
C LEU A 195 -4.71 14.06 -11.02
N VAL A 196 -4.71 15.21 -10.36
CA VAL A 196 -3.90 15.44 -9.14
C VAL A 196 -4.41 14.60 -7.96
N GLY A 197 -5.72 14.36 -7.88
CA GLY A 197 -6.32 13.59 -6.79
C GLY A 197 -6.19 12.07 -6.95
N THR A 198 -5.80 11.59 -8.14
CA THR A 198 -5.68 10.15 -8.47
C THR A 198 -4.24 9.68 -8.64
N SER A 199 -3.26 10.62 -8.67
CA SER A 199 -1.82 10.33 -8.67
C SER A 199 -1.25 10.19 -7.20
#